data_a9d0e01f2bdeefcf9d1a777f0b3d1468
#
_entry.id   a9d0e01f2bdeefcf9d1a777f0b3d1468
#
_cell.length_a   1.000
_cell.length_b   1.000
_cell.length_c   1.000
_cell.angle_alpha   90.00
_cell.angle_beta   90.00
_cell.angle_gamma   90.00
#
_symmetry.space_group_name_H-M   'P 1'
#
loop_
_entity.id
_entity.type
_entity.pdbx_description
1 polymer ?
#
loop_
_entity_poly.entity_id
_entity_poly.type
_entity_poly.pdbx_seq_one_letter_code
_entity_poly.pdbx_strand_id
1 'polypeptide(L)'
;MKFSTKINRRLFTSATLAIGLFGGVGIAAAEKLKVAAIYTLPVEQQWISRIHKALNTAAKNGAIEYTFSENVANTDYERVMREYAEQGQNLIVGEVFGLERAARKVAKDYTKTAFLMGSSFGPVAPNFSVFDNWIHEPSYLTGMVAGSMTKSNVIGMVGGYAIPEVNRLMHAFMDGARDVNPDVKFLVNFIDSWYD
;
A
#
# COMPACT_ATOMS: atom_id res chain seq x y z
N MET A 1 -61.43 41.23 -57.72
CA MET A 1 -61.57 40.40 -56.49
C MET A 1 -60.34 40.65 -55.63
N LYS A 2 -60.49 41.50 -54.59
CA LYS A 2 -59.39 41.81 -53.64
C LYS A 2 -59.60 40.99 -52.38
N PHE A 3 -58.66 40.08 -52.06
CA PHE A 3 -58.62 39.40 -50.77
C PHE A 3 -57.69 40.17 -49.84
N SER A 4 -58.28 40.70 -48.78
CA SER A 4 -57.59 41.36 -47.69
C SER A 4 -57.31 40.32 -46.65
N THR A 5 -56.05 39.96 -46.36
CA THR A 5 -55.65 39.08 -45.28
C THR A 5 -55.24 39.95 -44.09
N LYS A 6 -56.10 40.03 -43.10
CA LYS A 6 -55.78 40.61 -41.77
C LYS A 6 -54.84 39.70 -41.01
N ILE A 7 -53.60 40.06 -40.83
CA ILE A 7 -52.65 39.38 -39.95
C ILE A 7 -52.93 39.77 -38.51
N ASN A 8 -53.33 38.79 -37.69
CA ASN A 8 -53.60 38.90 -36.26
C ASN A 8 -52.32 39.13 -35.48
N ARG A 9 -52.15 40.30 -34.93
CA ARG A 9 -51.06 40.78 -34.09
C ARG A 9 -51.18 40.36 -32.63
N ARG A 10 -51.44 39.10 -32.31
CA ARG A 10 -51.60 38.61 -30.91
C ARG A 10 -50.96 37.24 -30.69
N LEU A 11 -49.70 37.08 -31.06
CA LEU A 11 -48.96 35.82 -30.73
C LEU A 11 -47.45 36.04 -30.69
N PHE A 12 -46.99 37.13 -30.04
CA PHE A 12 -45.58 37.34 -29.76
C PHE A 12 -45.34 37.96 -28.37
N THR A 13 -45.89 37.36 -27.33
CA THR A 13 -45.57 37.74 -25.95
C THR A 13 -45.73 36.53 -25.03
N SER A 14 -45.02 35.42 -25.25
CA SER A 14 -44.89 34.35 -24.27
C SER A 14 -43.77 33.38 -24.65
N ALA A 15 -42.57 33.90 -24.92
CA ALA A 15 -41.43 33.04 -25.15
C ALA A 15 -40.12 33.67 -24.61
N THR A 16 -40.18 34.32 -23.45
CA THR A 16 -39.00 34.92 -22.85
C THR A 16 -39.02 34.76 -21.32
N LEU A 17 -39.31 33.57 -20.83
CA LEU A 17 -39.15 33.27 -19.40
C LEU A 17 -38.90 31.76 -19.13
N ALA A 18 -37.90 31.19 -19.80
CA ALA A 18 -37.44 29.84 -19.50
C ALA A 18 -35.93 29.64 -19.71
N ILE A 19 -35.14 30.71 -19.56
CA ILE A 19 -33.65 30.65 -19.55
C ILE A 19 -33.19 31.26 -18.26
N GLY A 20 -33.43 30.58 -17.18
CA GLY A 20 -33.06 31.10 -15.84
C GLY A 20 -32.97 30.11 -14.74
N LEU A 21 -32.93 28.77 -15.03
CA LEU A 21 -32.86 27.72 -14.01
C LEU A 21 -31.92 26.55 -14.40
N PHE A 22 -30.92 26.80 -15.23
CA PHE A 22 -29.71 26.01 -15.24
C PHE A 22 -28.69 26.67 -14.30
N GLY A 23 -29.13 26.90 -13.06
CA GLY A 23 -28.26 27.22 -11.94
C GLY A 23 -27.27 26.08 -11.81
N GLY A 24 -25.98 26.40 -11.89
CA GLY A 24 -24.86 25.51 -11.95
C GLY A 24 -25.03 24.26 -11.10
N VAL A 25 -25.05 23.11 -11.75
CA VAL A 25 -24.63 21.88 -11.12
C VAL A 25 -23.15 22.08 -10.85
N GLY A 26 -22.85 22.65 -9.68
CA GLY A 26 -21.49 22.69 -9.17
C GLY A 26 -21.04 21.24 -9.19
N ILE A 27 -20.07 20.91 -10.03
CA ILE A 27 -19.36 19.65 -9.95
C ILE A 27 -18.75 19.69 -8.53
N ALA A 28 -19.38 19.03 -7.59
CA ALA A 28 -18.79 18.81 -6.27
C ALA A 28 -17.46 18.12 -6.56
N ALA A 29 -16.36 18.83 -6.39
CA ALA A 29 -15.04 18.21 -6.48
C ALA A 29 -15.07 17.03 -5.49
N ALA A 30 -14.87 15.82 -6.00
CA ALA A 30 -14.83 14.64 -5.16
C ALA A 30 -13.82 14.90 -4.03
N GLU A 31 -14.25 14.70 -2.79
CA GLU A 31 -13.36 14.85 -1.64
C GLU A 31 -12.16 13.94 -1.83
N LYS A 32 -10.95 14.49 -1.69
CA LYS A 32 -9.72 13.71 -1.84
C LYS A 32 -9.66 12.63 -0.78
N LEU A 33 -9.22 11.45 -1.17
CA LEU A 33 -8.98 10.37 -0.23
C LEU A 33 -7.88 10.75 0.77
N LYS A 34 -8.17 10.63 2.04
CA LYS A 34 -7.23 10.81 3.14
C LYS A 34 -6.47 9.51 3.35
N VAL A 35 -5.17 9.56 3.15
CA VAL A 35 -4.28 8.40 3.22
C VAL A 35 -3.21 8.65 4.27
N ALA A 36 -3.12 7.76 5.25
CA ALA A 36 -2.03 7.75 6.22
C ALA A 36 -1.08 6.57 5.95
N ALA A 37 0.21 6.75 6.22
CA ALA A 37 1.15 5.65 6.23
C ALA A 37 1.86 5.52 7.59
N ILE A 38 2.16 4.27 7.97
CA ILE A 38 2.85 3.95 9.23
C ILE A 38 4.08 3.12 8.88
N TYR A 39 5.24 3.66 9.23
CA TYR A 39 6.53 3.05 8.96
C TYR A 39 7.29 2.78 10.26
N THR A 40 7.82 1.59 10.40
CA THR A 40 8.63 1.20 11.57
C THR A 40 10.06 1.76 11.52
N LEU A 41 10.50 2.18 10.33
CA LEU A 41 11.81 2.73 10.05
C LEU A 41 11.72 4.09 9.35
N PRO A 42 12.85 4.82 9.17
CA PRO A 42 12.88 6.07 8.42
C PRO A 42 12.45 5.90 6.96
N VAL A 43 11.87 6.95 6.38
CA VAL A 43 11.39 6.95 4.97
C VAL A 43 12.52 6.80 3.95
N GLU A 44 13.76 7.00 4.33
CA GLU A 44 14.96 6.79 3.50
C GLU A 44 15.32 5.31 3.36
N GLN A 45 14.84 4.44 4.26
CA GLN A 45 15.09 3.01 4.20
C GLN A 45 14.56 2.45 2.87
N GLN A 46 15.35 1.59 2.23
CA GLN A 46 15.15 1.22 0.83
C GLN A 46 13.75 0.65 0.53
N TRP A 47 13.20 -0.17 1.39
CA TRP A 47 11.84 -0.73 1.23
C TRP A 47 10.79 0.36 1.41
N ILE A 48 10.85 1.09 2.53
CA ILE A 48 9.89 2.13 2.90
C ILE A 48 9.91 3.28 1.91
N SER A 49 11.08 3.69 1.42
CA SER A 49 11.23 4.78 0.46
C SER A 49 10.41 4.55 -0.83
N ARG A 50 10.21 3.30 -1.24
CA ARG A 50 9.40 2.97 -2.42
C ARG A 50 7.93 3.28 -2.20
N ILE A 51 7.39 2.89 -1.04
CA ILE A 51 6.01 3.12 -0.65
C ILE A 51 5.78 4.61 -0.43
N HIS A 52 6.63 5.25 0.36
CA HIS A 52 6.58 6.69 0.64
C HIS A 52 6.62 7.52 -0.64
N LYS A 53 7.54 7.22 -1.55
CA LYS A 53 7.68 7.93 -2.83
C LYS A 53 6.45 7.79 -3.72
N ALA A 54 5.83 6.62 -3.75
CA ALA A 54 4.61 6.40 -4.52
C ALA A 54 3.44 7.22 -3.97
N LEU A 55 3.21 7.19 -2.65
CA LEU A 55 2.14 7.95 -1.99
C LEU A 55 2.37 9.47 -2.10
N ASN A 56 3.60 9.93 -1.91
CA ASN A 56 3.97 11.33 -2.07
C ASN A 56 3.77 11.82 -3.51
N THR A 57 4.04 10.98 -4.51
CA THR A 57 3.76 11.30 -5.91
C THR A 57 2.25 11.43 -6.17
N ALA A 58 1.44 10.53 -5.64
CA ALA A 58 -0.01 10.60 -5.73
C ALA A 58 -0.56 11.89 -5.08
N ALA A 59 -0.01 12.28 -3.93
CA ALA A 59 -0.38 13.52 -3.24
C ALA A 59 0.02 14.76 -4.05
N LYS A 60 1.24 14.82 -4.59
CA LYS A 60 1.70 15.92 -5.46
C LYS A 60 0.85 16.08 -6.71
N ASN A 61 0.35 14.98 -7.25
CA ASN A 61 -0.58 14.98 -8.39
C ASN A 61 -2.03 15.34 -7.99
N GLY A 62 -2.28 15.62 -6.70
CA GLY A 62 -3.59 16.01 -6.21
C GLY A 62 -4.61 14.89 -6.08
N ALA A 63 -4.19 13.61 -6.21
CA ALA A 63 -5.08 12.45 -6.13
C ALA A 63 -5.50 12.10 -4.69
N ILE A 64 -4.62 12.34 -3.71
CA ILE A 64 -4.86 12.02 -2.30
C ILE A 64 -4.38 13.16 -1.39
N GLU A 65 -4.87 13.17 -0.15
CA GLU A 65 -4.25 13.86 0.98
C GLU A 65 -3.39 12.83 1.73
N TYR A 66 -2.10 13.10 1.88
CA TYR A 66 -1.15 12.14 2.41
C TYR A 66 -0.48 12.64 3.69
N THR A 67 -0.51 11.82 4.72
CA THR A 67 0.24 12.00 5.96
C THR A 67 0.97 10.71 6.34
N PHE A 68 1.98 10.78 7.19
CA PHE A 68 2.69 9.58 7.65
C PHE A 68 3.32 9.75 9.02
N SER A 69 3.59 8.62 9.66
CA SER A 69 4.47 8.49 10.83
C SER A 69 5.60 7.53 10.48
N GLU A 70 6.81 7.87 10.85
CA GLU A 70 8.00 7.04 10.68
C GLU A 70 8.68 6.77 12.02
N ASN A 71 9.58 5.79 12.07
CA ASN A 71 10.25 5.35 13.30
C ASN A 71 9.25 4.93 14.40
N VAL A 72 8.09 4.40 13.99
CA VAL A 72 7.08 3.92 14.92
C VAL A 72 7.53 2.58 15.50
N ALA A 73 7.78 2.56 16.81
CA ALA A 73 8.15 1.31 17.50
C ALA A 73 7.05 0.26 17.35
N ASN A 74 7.43 -1.01 17.30
CA ASN A 74 6.49 -2.13 17.19
C ASN A 74 5.42 -2.12 18.30
N THR A 75 5.78 -1.70 19.50
CA THR A 75 4.87 -1.56 20.65
C THR A 75 3.82 -0.46 20.47
N ASP A 76 4.12 0.56 19.68
CA ASP A 76 3.24 1.71 19.42
C ASP A 76 2.40 1.56 18.15
N TYR A 77 2.73 0.61 17.30
CA TYR A 77 2.13 0.49 15.97
C TYR A 77 0.61 0.34 16.01
N GLU A 78 0.08 -0.53 16.90
CA GLU A 78 -1.37 -0.70 17.08
C GLU A 78 -2.05 0.62 17.49
N ARG A 79 -1.45 1.37 18.41
CA ARG A 79 -1.96 2.66 18.87
C ARG A 79 -2.01 3.69 17.73
N VAL A 80 -0.90 3.87 17.00
CA VAL A 80 -0.82 4.80 15.87
C VAL A 80 -1.81 4.44 14.77
N MET A 81 -1.98 3.14 14.50
CA MET A 81 -2.95 2.65 13.52
C MET A 81 -4.38 2.98 13.91
N ARG A 82 -4.74 2.87 15.21
CA ARG A 82 -6.05 3.29 15.74
C ARG A 82 -6.24 4.78 15.65
N GLU A 83 -5.25 5.57 16.03
CA GLU A 83 -5.31 7.04 15.96
C GLU A 83 -5.60 7.53 14.56
N TYR A 84 -4.95 6.98 13.54
CA TYR A 84 -5.25 7.33 12.15
C TYR A 84 -6.67 6.91 11.71
N ALA A 85 -7.13 5.74 12.13
CA ALA A 85 -8.50 5.31 11.84
C ALA A 85 -9.54 6.24 12.52
N GLU A 86 -9.31 6.65 13.76
CA GLU A 86 -10.14 7.60 14.53
C GLU A 86 -10.14 9.01 13.94
N GLN A 87 -9.02 9.42 13.32
CA GLN A 87 -8.92 10.69 12.58
C GLN A 87 -9.68 10.67 11.24
N GLY A 88 -10.31 9.54 10.89
CA GLY A 88 -11.11 9.40 9.67
C GLY A 88 -10.30 9.25 8.40
N GLN A 89 -9.11 8.66 8.48
CA GLN A 89 -8.37 8.27 7.27
C GLN A 89 -9.16 7.22 6.48
N ASN A 90 -9.24 7.42 5.16
CA ASN A 90 -9.93 6.48 4.27
C ASN A 90 -9.10 5.23 4.03
N LEU A 91 -7.77 5.39 3.97
CA LEU A 91 -6.82 4.32 3.74
C LEU A 91 -5.62 4.47 4.68
N ILE A 92 -5.24 3.39 5.33
CA ILE A 92 -4.00 3.29 6.09
C ILE A 92 -3.08 2.29 5.38
N VAL A 93 -1.86 2.74 5.06
CA VAL A 93 -0.82 1.95 4.38
C VAL A 93 0.32 1.71 5.35
N GLY A 94 0.93 0.54 5.30
CA GLY A 94 2.08 0.25 6.16
C GLY A 94 2.65 -1.13 5.91
N GLU A 95 3.41 -1.61 6.87
CA GLU A 95 4.00 -2.93 6.85
C GLU A 95 3.77 -3.63 8.20
N VAL A 96 3.41 -4.89 8.16
CA VAL A 96 3.00 -5.61 9.38
C VAL A 96 3.66 -6.98 9.51
N PHE A 97 4.79 -7.20 8.84
CA PHE A 97 5.49 -8.49 8.81
C PHE A 97 5.79 -9.10 10.18
N GLY A 98 5.95 -8.31 11.22
CA GLY A 98 6.07 -8.77 12.61
C GLY A 98 4.86 -8.41 13.48
N LEU A 99 3.82 -7.76 12.92
CA LEU A 99 2.73 -7.10 13.64
C LEU A 99 1.34 -7.58 13.21
N GLU A 100 1.27 -8.67 12.48
CA GLU A 100 0.08 -9.21 11.82
C GLU A 100 -1.16 -9.27 12.71
N ARG A 101 -1.00 -9.81 13.91
CA ARG A 101 -2.12 -10.01 14.85
C ARG A 101 -2.72 -8.68 15.30
N ALA A 102 -1.88 -7.72 15.66
CA ALA A 102 -2.30 -6.41 16.12
C ALA A 102 -3.01 -5.64 15.01
N ALA A 103 -2.41 -5.58 13.81
CA ALA A 103 -2.97 -4.86 12.67
C ALA A 103 -4.33 -5.43 12.22
N ARG A 104 -4.46 -6.75 12.15
CA ARG A 104 -5.73 -7.42 11.78
C ARG A 104 -6.82 -7.22 12.83
N LYS A 105 -6.47 -7.08 14.11
CA LYS A 105 -7.42 -6.72 15.16
C LYS A 105 -7.95 -5.30 14.95
N VAL A 106 -7.07 -4.32 14.68
CA VAL A 106 -7.49 -2.94 14.39
C VAL A 106 -8.42 -2.89 13.17
N ALA A 107 -8.10 -3.59 12.10
CA ALA A 107 -8.93 -3.61 10.90
C ALA A 107 -10.36 -4.12 11.15
N LYS A 108 -10.52 -5.08 12.06
CA LYS A 108 -11.86 -5.58 12.49
C LYS A 108 -12.66 -4.52 13.26
N ASP A 109 -11.98 -3.69 14.04
CA ASP A 109 -12.62 -2.66 14.86
C ASP A 109 -13.00 -1.44 14.01
N TYR A 110 -12.28 -1.17 12.89
CA TYR A 110 -12.47 0.02 12.03
C TYR A 110 -12.88 -0.35 10.60
N THR A 111 -14.05 -0.91 10.43
CA THR A 111 -14.54 -1.45 9.14
C THR A 111 -14.78 -0.39 8.05
N LYS A 112 -14.82 0.90 8.40
CA LYS A 112 -14.97 2.02 7.45
C LYS A 112 -13.64 2.51 6.89
N THR A 113 -12.52 2.12 7.48
CA THR A 113 -11.17 2.43 7.01
C THR A 113 -10.62 1.24 6.22
N ALA A 114 -10.07 1.48 5.06
CA ALA A 114 -9.34 0.48 4.29
C ALA A 114 -7.90 0.38 4.79
N PHE A 115 -7.35 -0.83 4.80
CA PHE A 115 -5.96 -1.10 5.16
C PHE A 115 -5.26 -1.80 4.01
N LEU A 116 -4.08 -1.30 3.62
CA LEU A 116 -3.21 -1.91 2.61
C LEU A 116 -1.83 -2.13 3.23
N MET A 117 -1.52 -3.37 3.59
CA MET A 117 -0.38 -3.70 4.42
C MET A 117 0.60 -4.64 3.73
N GLY A 118 1.90 -4.33 3.85
CA GLY A 118 2.96 -5.28 3.54
C GLY A 118 2.87 -6.46 4.50
N SER A 119 2.68 -7.67 3.98
CA SER A 119 2.36 -8.85 4.78
C SER A 119 2.73 -10.13 4.07
N SER A 120 3.22 -11.12 4.83
CA SER A 120 3.43 -12.50 4.36
C SER A 120 2.13 -13.34 4.35
N PHE A 121 1.05 -12.86 4.95
CA PHE A 121 -0.23 -13.55 5.04
C PHE A 121 -1.26 -12.94 4.08
N GLY A 122 -2.24 -13.73 3.69
CA GLY A 122 -3.30 -13.30 2.79
C GLY A 122 -4.19 -12.17 3.34
N PRO A 123 -4.99 -11.54 2.49
CA PRO A 123 -5.93 -10.49 2.89
C PRO A 123 -7.05 -11.02 3.79
N VAL A 124 -7.73 -10.11 4.49
CA VAL A 124 -8.93 -10.41 5.30
C VAL A 124 -10.04 -9.43 4.95
N ALA A 125 -11.14 -9.95 4.43
CA ALA A 125 -12.32 -9.14 4.16
C ALA A 125 -12.90 -8.53 5.45
N PRO A 126 -13.57 -7.35 5.39
CA PRO A 126 -13.87 -6.64 4.14
C PRO A 126 -12.83 -5.58 3.75
N ASN A 127 -11.88 -5.21 4.62
CA ASN A 127 -11.12 -3.97 4.51
C ASN A 127 -9.60 -4.11 4.69
N PHE A 128 -9.05 -5.32 4.83
CA PHE A 128 -7.62 -5.55 4.99
C PHE A 128 -7.06 -6.24 3.74
N SER A 129 -6.43 -5.44 2.88
CA SER A 129 -5.70 -5.88 1.70
C SER A 129 -4.20 -5.96 2.01
N VAL A 130 -3.50 -6.78 1.25
CA VAL A 130 -2.06 -6.98 1.44
C VAL A 130 -1.29 -6.80 0.14
N PHE A 131 -0.03 -6.45 0.28
CA PHE A 131 0.94 -6.46 -0.80
C PHE A 131 2.23 -7.12 -0.33
N ASP A 132 2.93 -7.73 -1.26
CA ASP A 132 4.24 -8.33 -1.08
C ASP A 132 4.97 -8.32 -2.42
N ASN A 133 6.26 -8.59 -2.42
CA ASN A 133 7.01 -8.84 -3.62
C ASN A 133 7.60 -10.25 -3.60
N TRP A 134 7.73 -10.87 -4.77
CA TRP A 134 8.18 -12.26 -4.92
C TRP A 134 9.71 -12.35 -5.00
N ILE A 135 10.43 -11.70 -4.08
CA ILE A 135 11.89 -11.64 -4.08
C ILE A 135 12.57 -12.98 -3.71
N HIS A 136 11.83 -13.99 -3.31
CA HIS A 136 12.35 -15.34 -3.17
C HIS A 136 12.77 -15.96 -4.50
N GLU A 137 12.18 -15.58 -5.63
CA GLU A 137 12.60 -16.04 -6.95
C GLU A 137 14.04 -15.60 -7.27
N PRO A 138 14.41 -14.30 -7.22
CA PRO A 138 15.81 -13.92 -7.37
C PRO A 138 16.70 -14.43 -6.23
N SER A 139 16.17 -14.67 -5.03
CA SER A 139 16.93 -15.27 -3.93
C SER A 139 17.43 -16.68 -4.30
N TYR A 140 16.59 -17.49 -4.92
CA TYR A 140 16.99 -18.81 -5.45
C TYR A 140 18.17 -18.68 -6.44
N LEU A 141 18.09 -17.74 -7.39
CA LEU A 141 19.17 -17.53 -8.36
C LEU A 141 20.48 -17.08 -7.70
N THR A 142 20.39 -16.22 -6.68
CA THR A 142 21.59 -15.81 -5.92
C THR A 142 22.14 -16.98 -5.10
N GLY A 143 21.30 -17.88 -4.65
CA GLY A 143 21.69 -19.15 -4.04
C GLY A 143 22.51 -20.03 -4.97
N MET A 144 22.08 -20.19 -6.24
CA MET A 144 22.83 -20.92 -7.25
C MET A 144 24.22 -20.32 -7.46
N VAL A 145 24.32 -18.99 -7.52
CA VAL A 145 25.63 -18.31 -7.64
C VAL A 145 26.52 -18.61 -6.43
N ALA A 146 25.99 -18.48 -5.22
CA ALA A 146 26.73 -18.73 -3.99
C ALA A 146 27.19 -20.19 -3.85
N GLY A 147 26.31 -21.14 -4.20
CA GLY A 147 26.62 -22.58 -4.22
C GLY A 147 27.73 -22.92 -5.21
N SER A 148 27.72 -22.29 -6.39
CA SER A 148 28.77 -22.48 -7.40
C SER A 148 30.11 -21.86 -7.02
N MET A 149 30.11 -20.78 -6.20
CA MET A 149 31.31 -20.00 -5.88
C MET A 149 31.97 -20.40 -4.57
N THR A 150 31.25 -21.05 -3.65
CA THR A 150 31.82 -21.41 -2.34
C THR A 150 32.97 -22.40 -2.49
N LYS A 151 34.05 -22.14 -1.76
CA LYS A 151 35.23 -23.03 -1.70
C LYS A 151 35.22 -23.94 -0.47
N SER A 152 34.50 -23.51 0.58
CA SER A 152 34.43 -24.24 1.84
C SER A 152 33.23 -25.18 1.92
N ASN A 153 32.29 -25.10 0.98
CA ASN A 153 30.99 -25.71 1.05
C ASN A 153 30.16 -25.28 2.29
N VAL A 154 30.49 -24.12 2.87
CA VAL A 154 29.75 -23.53 3.99
C VAL A 154 29.36 -22.11 3.65
N ILE A 155 28.08 -21.80 3.79
CA ILE A 155 27.53 -20.46 3.51
C ILE A 155 26.87 -19.93 4.80
N GLY A 156 27.29 -18.75 5.25
CA GLY A 156 26.65 -18.03 6.35
C GLY A 156 25.47 -17.20 5.86
N MET A 157 24.37 -17.20 6.61
CA MET A 157 23.18 -16.41 6.35
C MET A 157 22.78 -15.63 7.60
N VAL A 158 22.48 -14.36 7.44
CA VAL A 158 21.99 -13.49 8.52
C VAL A 158 20.61 -12.97 8.13
N GLY A 159 19.63 -13.16 8.99
CA GLY A 159 18.28 -12.63 8.85
C GLY A 159 17.95 -11.59 9.91
N GLY A 160 17.02 -10.69 9.64
CA GLY A 160 16.52 -9.74 10.62
C GLY A 160 15.68 -10.46 11.69
N TYR A 161 14.55 -11.00 11.31
CA TYR A 161 13.65 -11.75 12.18
C TYR A 161 13.27 -13.10 11.56
N ALA A 162 13.02 -14.10 12.40
CA ALA A 162 12.54 -15.42 11.99
C ALA A 162 11.05 -15.41 11.63
N ILE A 163 10.63 -14.57 10.67
CA ILE A 163 9.26 -14.46 10.18
C ILE A 163 9.07 -15.20 8.85
N PRO A 164 7.83 -15.53 8.45
CA PRO A 164 7.57 -16.29 7.23
C PRO A 164 8.24 -15.72 5.98
N GLU A 165 8.26 -14.39 5.81
CA GLU A 165 8.92 -13.73 4.68
C GLU A 165 10.41 -14.04 4.63
N VAL A 166 11.13 -13.80 5.71
CA VAL A 166 12.59 -14.04 5.78
C VAL A 166 12.91 -15.52 5.60
N ASN A 167 12.13 -16.39 6.24
CA ASN A 167 12.30 -17.84 6.09
C ASN A 167 12.10 -18.29 4.63
N ARG A 168 11.09 -17.76 3.93
CA ARG A 168 10.85 -18.03 2.51
C ARG A 168 12.05 -17.65 1.64
N LEU A 169 12.64 -16.48 1.88
CA LEU A 169 13.83 -16.03 1.15
C LEU A 169 15.05 -16.94 1.42
N MET A 170 15.29 -17.27 2.68
CA MET A 170 16.39 -18.14 3.07
C MET A 170 16.25 -19.54 2.49
N HIS A 171 15.05 -20.12 2.53
CA HIS A 171 14.81 -21.43 1.94
C HIS A 171 15.03 -21.43 0.43
N ALA A 172 14.51 -20.44 -0.30
CA ALA A 172 14.73 -20.30 -1.73
C ALA A 172 16.23 -20.21 -2.06
N PHE A 173 16.97 -19.39 -1.31
CA PHE A 173 18.42 -19.30 -1.46
C PHE A 173 19.13 -20.65 -1.22
N MET A 174 18.77 -21.35 -0.14
CA MET A 174 19.33 -22.66 0.20
C MET A 174 19.06 -23.69 -0.89
N ASP A 175 17.85 -23.71 -1.45
CA ASP A 175 17.45 -24.63 -2.49
C ASP A 175 18.24 -24.37 -3.77
N GLY A 176 18.35 -23.08 -4.18
CA GLY A 176 19.19 -22.71 -5.31
C GLY A 176 20.65 -23.10 -5.15
N ALA A 177 21.21 -22.95 -3.94
CA ALA A 177 22.60 -23.34 -3.66
C ALA A 177 22.77 -24.86 -3.72
N ARG A 178 21.82 -25.65 -3.19
CA ARG A 178 21.86 -27.12 -3.20
C ARG A 178 21.72 -27.69 -4.61
N ASP A 179 20.94 -27.06 -5.47
CA ASP A 179 20.75 -27.54 -6.85
C ASP A 179 22.05 -27.55 -7.65
N VAL A 180 23.00 -26.68 -7.33
CA VAL A 180 24.31 -26.59 -7.99
C VAL A 180 25.44 -27.19 -7.15
N ASN A 181 25.25 -27.32 -5.83
CA ASN A 181 26.22 -27.87 -4.90
C ASN A 181 25.51 -28.64 -3.78
N PRO A 182 25.25 -29.95 -3.97
CA PRO A 182 24.52 -30.76 -3.00
C PRO A 182 25.20 -30.88 -1.62
N ASP A 183 26.50 -30.67 -1.55
CA ASP A 183 27.29 -30.81 -0.30
C ASP A 183 27.31 -29.52 0.54
N VAL A 184 26.66 -28.43 0.06
CA VAL A 184 26.68 -27.15 0.75
C VAL A 184 25.96 -27.20 2.09
N LYS A 185 26.58 -26.59 3.10
CA LYS A 185 26.05 -26.43 4.47
C LYS A 185 25.74 -24.97 4.75
N PHE A 186 24.75 -24.73 5.61
CA PHE A 186 24.33 -23.39 5.96
C PHE A 186 24.46 -23.16 7.46
N LEU A 187 24.95 -21.95 7.81
CA LEU A 187 24.92 -21.41 9.17
C LEU A 187 23.97 -20.23 9.15
N VAL A 188 22.88 -20.30 9.91
CA VAL A 188 21.84 -19.28 9.93
C VAL A 188 21.80 -18.61 11.28
N ASN A 189 21.75 -17.27 11.29
CA ASN A 189 21.57 -16.45 12.48
C ASN A 189 20.50 -15.39 12.25
N PHE A 190 19.78 -15.01 13.30
CA PHE A 190 18.85 -13.89 13.30
C PHE A 190 19.31 -12.85 14.31
N ILE A 191 19.22 -11.58 13.95
CA ILE A 191 19.72 -10.46 14.78
C ILE A 191 18.59 -9.72 15.51
N ASP A 192 17.34 -10.12 15.31
CA ASP A 192 16.13 -9.51 15.90
C ASP A 192 16.04 -7.98 15.65
N SER A 193 16.51 -7.54 14.48
CA SER A 193 16.47 -6.16 14.02
C SER A 193 16.30 -6.10 12.50
N TRP A 194 15.60 -5.05 12.01
CA TRP A 194 15.57 -4.71 10.58
C TRP A 194 16.66 -3.73 10.17
N TYR A 195 17.33 -3.17 11.15
CA TYR A 195 18.32 -2.11 10.96
C TYR A 195 19.45 -2.29 11.97
N ASP A 196 20.68 -2.40 11.46
CA ASP A 196 21.89 -2.51 12.25
C ASP A 196 22.90 -1.45 11.80
#